data_12f3258f5cbaf3ce5d1a895b2369fd4a
#
_entry.id   12f3258f5cbaf3ce5d1a895b2369fd4a
#
_cell.length_a   1.000
_cell.length_b   1.000
_cell.length_c   1.000
_cell.angle_alpha   90.00
_cell.angle_beta   90.00
_cell.angle_gamma   90.00
#
_symmetry.space_group_name_H-M   'P 1'
#
loop_
_entity.id
_entity.type
_entity.pdbx_description
1 polymer ?
#
loop_
_entity_poly.entity_id
_entity_poly.type
_entity_poly.pdbx_seq_one_letter_code
_entity_poly.pdbx_strand_id
1 'polypeptide(L)'
;GGHPAISPLVYQIAKEYGGDFATNVKIYQSMWFHGLTPPEVEYYQNIVWTDKKEDLGKSLLHMRVQMFTNPTNCAVFIGGMNGIIDEATMLHKMKPNIKLLPITNTGGACADLMKIADIKCDPFPVNDYSFAYTYLFKEYLKQFL
;
A
#
# COMPACT_ATOMS: atom_id res chain seq x y z
N GLY A 1 2.53 -4.05 3.93
CA GLY A 1 2.86 -5.22 4.75
C GLY A 1 1.89 -6.37 4.52
N GLY A 2 2.26 -7.56 5.00
CA GLY A 2 1.38 -8.72 4.98
C GLY A 2 0.21 -8.53 5.95
N HIS A 3 -1.01 -8.61 5.45
CA HIS A 3 -2.22 -8.45 6.24
C HIS A 3 -3.18 -9.61 6.00
N PRO A 4 -3.78 -10.22 7.05
CA PRO A 4 -4.61 -11.41 6.91
C PRO A 4 -5.79 -11.27 5.94
N ALA A 5 -6.37 -10.09 5.84
CA ALA A 5 -7.51 -9.84 4.97
C ALA A 5 -7.14 -9.47 3.52
N ILE A 6 -5.91 -9.05 3.25
CA ILE A 6 -5.51 -8.49 1.95
C ILE A 6 -4.50 -9.38 1.23
N SER A 7 -3.46 -9.85 1.94
CA SER A 7 -2.35 -10.58 1.30
C SER A 7 -2.79 -11.85 0.57
N PRO A 8 -3.71 -12.68 1.10
CA PRO A 8 -4.21 -13.85 0.37
C PRO A 8 -4.90 -13.49 -0.94
N LEU A 9 -5.70 -12.41 -0.94
CA LEU A 9 -6.40 -11.94 -2.14
C LEU A 9 -5.43 -11.42 -3.20
N VAL A 10 -4.44 -10.61 -2.79
CA VAL A 10 -3.40 -10.11 -3.71
C VAL A 10 -2.60 -11.27 -4.30
N TYR A 11 -2.25 -12.27 -3.48
CA TYR A 11 -1.54 -13.46 -3.96
C TYR A 11 -2.35 -14.20 -5.01
N GLN A 12 -3.63 -14.49 -4.72
CA GLN A 12 -4.51 -15.22 -5.63
C GLN A 12 -4.67 -14.50 -6.97
N ILE A 13 -4.95 -13.20 -6.94
CA ILE A 13 -5.11 -12.39 -8.14
C ILE A 13 -3.80 -12.31 -8.93
N ALA A 14 -2.68 -12.06 -8.27
CA ALA A 14 -1.38 -12.01 -8.94
C ALA A 14 -1.04 -13.33 -9.64
N LYS A 15 -1.39 -14.47 -9.03
CA LYS A 15 -1.21 -15.80 -9.61
C LYS A 15 -2.10 -16.02 -10.84
N GLU A 16 -3.36 -15.56 -10.80
CA GLU A 16 -4.31 -15.72 -11.91
C GLU A 16 -3.94 -14.88 -13.13
N TYR A 17 -3.45 -13.66 -12.92
CA TYR A 17 -3.08 -12.78 -14.03
C TYR A 17 -1.81 -13.21 -14.76
N GLY A 18 -1.11 -14.19 -14.24
CA GLY A 18 0.10 -14.71 -14.87
C GLY A 18 1.23 -13.66 -14.91
N GLY A 19 2.32 -14.03 -15.45
CA GLY A 19 3.51 -13.20 -15.44
C GLY A 19 4.35 -13.46 -14.20
N ASP A 20 5.45 -12.76 -14.12
CA ASP A 20 6.39 -12.91 -13.04
C ASP A 20 5.96 -12.07 -11.81
N PHE A 21 4.85 -12.48 -11.16
CA PHE A 21 4.41 -11.77 -9.97
C PHE A 21 5.46 -11.85 -8.85
N ALA A 22 6.31 -12.85 -8.89
CA ALA A 22 7.42 -13.01 -7.96
C ALA A 22 8.38 -11.82 -7.98
N THR A 23 8.61 -11.25 -9.16
CA THR A 23 9.42 -10.03 -9.31
C THR A 23 8.60 -8.75 -9.21
N ASN A 24 7.35 -8.78 -9.64
CA ASN A 24 6.51 -7.59 -9.75
C ASN A 24 5.81 -7.20 -8.43
N VAL A 25 5.64 -8.14 -7.50
CA VAL A 25 5.02 -7.87 -6.19
C VAL A 25 6.06 -7.99 -5.08
N LYS A 26 6.33 -6.88 -4.41
CA LYS A 26 7.23 -6.82 -3.26
C LYS A 26 6.43 -6.52 -1.99
N ILE A 27 6.60 -7.33 -0.97
CA ILE A 27 6.02 -7.11 0.35
C ILE A 27 7.09 -6.63 1.32
N TYR A 28 6.81 -5.58 2.08
CA TYR A 28 7.60 -5.16 3.23
C TYR A 28 6.94 -5.64 4.50
N GLN A 29 7.67 -6.34 5.34
CA GLN A 29 7.14 -6.90 6.58
C GLN A 29 8.12 -6.69 7.72
N SER A 30 7.63 -6.26 8.88
CA SER A 30 8.46 -6.15 10.07
C SER A 30 8.64 -7.50 10.74
N MET A 31 9.87 -7.81 11.17
CA MET A 31 10.19 -8.97 12.02
C MET A 31 9.42 -8.96 13.36
N TRP A 32 8.76 -7.82 13.70
CA TRP A 32 7.82 -7.79 14.83
C TRP A 32 6.68 -8.79 14.67
N PHE A 33 6.24 -9.04 13.43
CA PHE A 33 5.14 -9.94 13.11
C PHE A 33 5.60 -11.32 12.61
N HIS A 34 6.88 -11.64 12.74
CA HIS A 34 7.37 -12.95 12.31
C HIS A 34 6.62 -14.07 13.06
N GLY A 35 6.10 -15.04 12.34
CA GLY A 35 5.26 -16.12 12.86
C GLY A 35 3.79 -15.73 13.13
N LEU A 36 3.40 -14.46 12.89
CA LEU A 36 2.01 -13.97 13.03
C LEU A 36 1.40 -13.61 11.67
N THR A 37 2.16 -13.72 10.60
CA THR A 37 1.70 -13.44 9.24
C THR A 37 0.85 -14.57 8.70
N PRO A 38 -0.11 -14.28 7.80
CA PRO A 38 -0.84 -15.33 7.08
C PRO A 38 0.12 -16.25 6.33
N PRO A 39 -0.18 -17.57 6.21
CA PRO A 39 0.67 -18.50 5.46
C PRO A 39 0.94 -18.05 4.02
N GLU A 40 -0.02 -17.40 3.38
CA GLU A 40 0.09 -16.90 2.01
C GLU A 40 1.19 -15.86 1.84
N VAL A 41 1.61 -15.18 2.90
CA VAL A 41 2.74 -14.25 2.86
C VAL A 41 4.04 -14.98 2.51
N GLU A 42 4.19 -16.23 2.94
CA GLU A 42 5.38 -17.06 2.67
C GLU A 42 5.49 -17.47 1.18
N TYR A 43 4.39 -17.42 0.44
CA TYR A 43 4.38 -17.73 -0.99
C TYR A 43 4.91 -16.58 -1.86
N TYR A 44 5.04 -15.37 -1.31
CA TYR A 44 5.65 -14.26 -2.02
C TYR A 44 7.18 -14.44 -2.03
N GLN A 45 7.77 -14.50 -3.21
CA GLN A 45 9.22 -14.68 -3.35
C GLN A 45 10.01 -13.41 -3.03
N ASN A 46 9.36 -12.26 -3.10
CA ASN A 46 10.01 -10.96 -2.91
C ASN A 46 9.50 -10.29 -1.63
N ILE A 47 9.89 -10.85 -0.48
CA ILE A 47 9.58 -10.30 0.84
C ILE A 47 10.81 -9.62 1.40
N VAL A 48 10.68 -8.37 1.80
CA VAL A 48 11.69 -7.62 2.54
C VAL A 48 11.31 -7.64 4.02
N TRP A 49 11.97 -8.47 4.79
CA TRP A 49 11.86 -8.48 6.25
C TRP A 49 12.72 -7.37 6.84
N THR A 50 12.12 -6.48 7.61
CA THR A 50 12.81 -5.38 8.26
C THR A 50 13.01 -5.66 9.74
N ASP A 51 14.15 -5.24 10.30
CA ASP A 51 14.52 -5.52 11.68
C ASP A 51 13.46 -5.07 12.68
N LYS A 52 13.28 -5.89 13.73
CA LYS A 52 12.55 -5.51 14.92
C LYS A 52 13.32 -4.44 15.67
N LYS A 53 12.65 -3.37 16.08
CA LYS A 53 13.17 -2.30 16.93
C LYS A 53 12.62 -2.45 18.36
N GLU A 54 12.87 -1.48 19.21
CA GLU A 54 12.56 -1.54 20.64
C GLU A 54 11.05 -1.70 20.93
N ASP A 55 10.22 -1.12 20.04
CA ASP A 55 8.77 -1.20 20.14
C ASP A 55 8.11 -1.35 18.76
N LEU A 56 6.79 -1.60 18.75
CA LEU A 56 6.01 -1.77 17.53
C LEU A 56 6.05 -0.51 16.65
N GLY A 57 5.91 0.67 17.26
CA GLY A 57 5.88 1.94 16.51
C GLY A 57 7.19 2.17 15.76
N LYS A 58 8.33 1.98 16.44
CA LYS A 58 9.66 2.10 15.83
C LYS A 58 9.93 1.03 14.78
N SER A 59 9.42 -0.18 14.98
CA SER A 59 9.53 -1.27 14.00
C SER A 59 8.75 -0.97 12.72
N LEU A 60 7.51 -0.47 12.86
CA LEU A 60 6.69 -0.05 11.72
C LEU A 60 7.28 1.17 11.01
N LEU A 61 7.77 2.15 11.76
CA LEU A 61 8.44 3.31 11.20
C LEU A 61 9.66 2.89 10.36
N HIS A 62 10.50 2.01 10.89
CA HIS A 62 11.65 1.47 10.18
C HIS A 62 11.26 0.75 8.88
N MET A 63 10.23 -0.08 8.91
CA MET A 63 9.68 -0.75 7.74
C MET A 63 9.20 0.26 6.68
N ARG A 64 8.43 1.27 7.10
CA ARG A 64 7.91 2.31 6.21
C ARG A 64 9.03 3.13 5.56
N VAL A 65 10.07 3.49 6.31
CA VAL A 65 11.24 4.18 5.75
C VAL A 65 11.89 3.35 4.67
N GLN A 66 12.15 2.08 4.93
CA GLN A 66 12.74 1.18 3.92
C GLN A 66 11.85 1.01 2.68
N MET A 67 10.54 0.90 2.87
CA MET A 67 9.58 0.81 1.78
C MET A 67 9.58 2.06 0.92
N PHE A 68 9.56 3.24 1.54
CA PHE A 68 9.42 4.52 0.85
C PHE A 68 10.73 5.06 0.25
N THR A 69 11.89 4.51 0.58
CA THR A 69 13.15 4.83 -0.09
C THR A 69 13.23 4.29 -1.52
N ASN A 70 12.41 3.29 -1.87
CA ASN A 70 12.41 2.76 -3.24
C ASN A 70 11.83 3.77 -4.23
N PRO A 71 12.25 3.74 -5.51
CA PRO A 71 11.60 4.49 -6.56
C PRO A 71 10.11 4.17 -6.59
N THR A 72 9.28 5.21 -6.62
CA THR A 72 7.82 5.07 -6.56
C THR A 72 7.21 6.19 -7.40
N ASN A 73 6.38 5.85 -8.37
CA ASN A 73 5.74 6.82 -9.26
C ASN A 73 4.45 7.38 -8.63
N CYS A 74 3.69 6.51 -7.97
CA CYS A 74 2.50 6.91 -7.22
C CYS A 74 2.25 5.96 -6.05
N ALA A 75 1.39 6.35 -5.12
CA ALA A 75 0.93 5.51 -4.02
C ALA A 75 -0.60 5.45 -4.02
N VAL A 76 -1.14 4.24 -4.04
CA VAL A 76 -2.58 3.99 -3.99
C VAL A 76 -2.96 3.55 -2.58
N PHE A 77 -3.97 4.20 -2.00
CA PHE A 77 -4.48 3.88 -0.66
C PHE A 77 -5.89 3.30 -0.77
N ILE A 78 -6.13 2.19 -0.10
CA ILE A 78 -7.39 1.44 -0.15
C ILE A 78 -7.81 1.09 1.27
N GLY A 79 -8.98 1.54 1.71
CA GLY A 79 -9.54 1.23 3.03
C GLY A 79 -8.61 1.61 4.18
N GLY A 80 -8.38 0.64 5.07
CA GLY A 80 -7.39 0.72 6.15
C GLY A 80 -7.83 1.47 7.40
N MET A 81 -6.92 1.50 8.38
CA MET A 81 -7.04 2.21 9.65
C MET A 81 -6.04 3.37 9.72
N ASN A 82 -5.87 3.98 10.87
CA ASN A 82 -5.02 5.17 11.06
C ASN A 82 -3.58 5.04 10.53
N GLY A 83 -3.06 3.82 10.42
CA GLY A 83 -1.76 3.58 9.80
C GLY A 83 -1.64 4.07 8.34
N ILE A 84 -2.75 4.13 7.61
CA ILE A 84 -2.82 4.70 6.25
C ILE A 84 -2.52 6.21 6.27
N ILE A 85 -3.02 6.92 7.28
CA ILE A 85 -2.77 8.37 7.46
C ILE A 85 -1.30 8.61 7.76
N ASP A 86 -0.70 7.81 8.65
CA ASP A 86 0.73 7.88 8.96
C ASP A 86 1.58 7.65 7.72
N GLU A 87 1.22 6.64 6.92
CA GLU A 87 1.92 6.28 5.69
C GLU A 87 1.83 7.38 4.63
N ALA A 88 0.65 7.94 4.41
CA ALA A 88 0.44 9.04 3.46
C ALA A 88 1.21 10.30 3.89
N THR A 89 1.13 10.64 5.19
CA THR A 89 1.87 11.79 5.76
C THR A 89 3.37 11.62 5.61
N MET A 90 3.88 10.45 5.94
CA MET A 90 5.30 10.16 5.85
C MET A 90 5.78 10.18 4.41
N LEU A 91 5.05 9.54 3.51
CA LEU A 91 5.39 9.48 2.10
C LEU A 91 5.38 10.87 1.45
N HIS A 92 4.38 11.69 1.77
CA HIS A 92 4.31 13.08 1.31
C HIS A 92 5.52 13.92 1.76
N LYS A 93 5.95 13.74 3.03
CA LYS A 93 7.15 14.42 3.55
C LYS A 93 8.43 13.93 2.88
N MET A 94 8.57 12.63 2.64
CA MET A 94 9.76 12.06 2.01
C MET A 94 9.83 12.30 0.51
N LYS A 95 8.69 12.38 -0.15
CA LYS A 95 8.55 12.54 -1.62
C LYS A 95 7.44 13.54 -1.95
N PRO A 96 7.68 14.85 -1.82
CA PRO A 96 6.62 15.87 -1.96
C PRO A 96 5.92 15.89 -3.32
N ASN A 97 6.57 15.36 -4.35
CA ASN A 97 6.04 15.34 -5.73
C ASN A 97 5.35 14.02 -6.09
N ILE A 98 5.32 13.04 -5.18
CA ILE A 98 4.63 11.78 -5.47
C ILE A 98 3.11 11.99 -5.54
N LYS A 99 2.47 11.25 -6.42
CA LYS A 99 1.01 11.21 -6.50
C LYS A 99 0.44 10.29 -5.42
N LEU A 100 -0.39 10.84 -4.55
CA LEU A 100 -1.11 10.09 -3.52
C LEU A 100 -2.56 9.91 -3.97
N LEU A 101 -2.97 8.68 -4.21
CA LEU A 101 -4.23 8.30 -4.84
C LEU A 101 -5.13 7.54 -3.85
N PRO A 102 -5.88 8.22 -2.98
CA PRO A 102 -6.84 7.55 -2.10
C PRO A 102 -8.09 7.11 -2.87
N ILE A 103 -8.44 5.84 -2.74
CA ILE A 103 -9.68 5.28 -3.28
C ILE A 103 -10.78 5.45 -2.22
N THR A 104 -11.32 6.65 -2.11
CA THR A 104 -12.15 7.10 -0.99
C THR A 104 -13.42 6.28 -0.77
N ASN A 105 -14.01 5.74 -1.84
CA ASN A 105 -15.21 4.90 -1.75
C ASN A 105 -14.95 3.49 -1.18
N THR A 106 -13.69 3.14 -0.88
CA THR A 106 -13.35 1.93 -0.13
C THR A 106 -13.51 2.08 1.37
N GLY A 107 -13.82 3.28 1.84
CA GLY A 107 -14.07 3.57 3.26
C GLY A 107 -12.81 3.56 4.13
N GLY A 108 -13.01 3.37 5.44
CA GLY A 108 -11.92 3.39 6.42
C GLY A 108 -11.18 4.72 6.47
N ALA A 109 -9.95 4.71 6.96
CA ALA A 109 -9.12 5.92 7.04
C ALA A 109 -8.76 6.52 5.66
N CYS A 110 -8.84 5.72 4.59
CA CYS A 110 -8.65 6.19 3.22
C CYS A 110 -9.66 7.26 2.82
N ALA A 111 -10.92 7.14 3.28
CA ALA A 111 -11.97 8.12 3.01
C ALA A 111 -11.66 9.51 3.61
N ASP A 112 -10.82 9.56 4.64
CA ASP A 112 -10.47 10.81 5.33
C ASP A 112 -9.20 11.46 4.81
N LEU A 113 -8.37 10.78 4.00
CA LEU A 113 -7.11 11.32 3.49
C LEU A 113 -7.30 12.63 2.73
N MET A 114 -8.36 12.77 1.93
CA MET A 114 -8.66 13.99 1.18
C MET A 114 -9.01 15.21 2.05
N LYS A 115 -9.32 14.98 3.33
CA LYS A 115 -9.72 16.02 4.29
C LYS A 115 -8.54 16.56 5.09
N ILE A 116 -7.37 15.93 4.99
CA ILE A 116 -6.18 16.29 5.76
C ILE A 116 -5.45 17.43 5.04
N ALA A 117 -5.45 18.62 5.63
CA ALA A 117 -4.94 19.85 5.00
C ALA A 117 -3.45 19.77 4.62
N ASP A 118 -2.66 19.06 5.42
CA ASP A 118 -1.20 18.97 5.24
C ASP A 118 -0.75 17.89 4.26
N ILE A 119 -1.70 17.14 3.67
CA ILE A 119 -1.41 16.07 2.72
C ILE A 119 -2.07 16.40 1.38
N LYS A 120 -1.25 16.63 0.36
CA LYS A 120 -1.77 16.82 -0.98
C LYS A 120 -2.05 15.47 -1.63
N CYS A 121 -3.31 15.10 -1.69
CA CYS A 121 -3.78 13.93 -2.43
C CYS A 121 -4.33 14.34 -3.80
N ASP A 122 -4.15 13.44 -4.78
CA ASP A 122 -4.79 13.57 -6.09
C ASP A 122 -6.09 12.77 -6.10
N PRO A 123 -7.22 13.34 -6.54
CA PRO A 123 -8.47 12.62 -6.56
C PRO A 123 -8.39 11.47 -7.57
N PHE A 124 -8.68 10.26 -7.11
CA PHE A 124 -8.87 9.15 -8.02
C PHE A 124 -10.29 9.22 -8.59
N PRO A 125 -10.50 8.97 -9.89
CA PRO A 125 -11.79 9.20 -10.55
C PRO A 125 -12.83 8.12 -10.23
N VAL A 126 -13.12 7.92 -8.94
CA VAL A 126 -14.21 7.07 -8.46
C VAL A 126 -15.32 7.93 -7.87
N ASN A 127 -16.56 7.55 -8.12
CA ASN A 127 -17.71 8.04 -7.37
C ASN A 127 -18.17 6.93 -6.41
N ASP A 128 -19.10 7.26 -5.52
CA ASP A 128 -19.61 6.34 -4.49
C ASP A 128 -20.24 5.05 -5.04
N TYR A 129 -20.54 5.02 -6.35
CA TYR A 129 -21.18 3.90 -7.03
C TYR A 129 -20.29 3.22 -8.08
N SER A 130 -19.04 3.65 -8.19
CA SER A 130 -18.11 3.07 -9.16
C SER A 130 -17.37 1.88 -8.57
N PHE A 131 -17.62 0.70 -9.14
CA PHE A 131 -16.92 -0.54 -8.78
C PHE A 131 -16.10 -1.12 -9.93
N ALA A 132 -15.98 -0.39 -11.05
CA ALA A 132 -15.21 -0.81 -12.22
C ALA A 132 -13.70 -0.53 -12.04
N TYR A 133 -13.15 -0.92 -10.89
CA TYR A 133 -11.76 -0.61 -10.51
C TYR A 133 -10.74 -1.04 -11.55
N THR A 134 -10.87 -2.23 -12.13
CA THR A 134 -9.91 -2.72 -13.13
C THR A 134 -9.80 -1.78 -14.33
N TYR A 135 -10.92 -1.28 -14.82
CA TYR A 135 -10.94 -0.29 -15.92
C TYR A 135 -10.32 1.04 -15.48
N LEU A 136 -10.77 1.55 -14.33
CA LEU A 136 -10.29 2.83 -13.79
C LEU A 136 -8.79 2.81 -13.54
N PHE A 137 -8.25 1.73 -12.96
CA PHE A 137 -6.82 1.60 -12.76
C PHE A 137 -6.06 1.53 -14.08
N LYS A 138 -6.53 0.76 -15.06
CA LYS A 138 -5.88 0.68 -16.37
C LYS A 138 -5.82 2.05 -17.06
N GLU A 139 -6.89 2.82 -17.02
CA GLU A 139 -6.92 4.12 -17.69
C GLU A 139 -6.16 5.20 -16.92
N TYR A 140 -6.34 5.24 -15.60
CA TYR A 140 -5.76 6.29 -14.78
C TYR A 140 -4.26 6.10 -14.52
N LEU A 141 -3.81 4.88 -14.25
CA LEU A 141 -2.40 4.63 -13.93
C LEU A 141 -1.47 4.66 -15.14
N LYS A 142 -1.97 4.57 -16.36
CA LYS A 142 -1.14 4.72 -17.59
C LYS A 142 -0.31 6.01 -17.59
N GLN A 143 -0.81 7.07 -16.99
CA GLN A 143 -0.11 8.36 -16.93
C GLN A 143 1.10 8.38 -15.98
N PHE A 144 1.28 7.35 -15.16
CA PHE A 144 2.38 7.25 -14.18
C PHE A 144 3.42 6.20 -14.57
N LEU A 145 3.17 5.43 -15.62
CA LEU A 145 4.08 4.43 -16.17
C LEU A 145 4.94 5.03 -17.29
#